data_12d6f4c755b3a7ee929e6ca7aacf3d8f
#
_entry.id   12d6f4c755b3a7ee929e6ca7aacf3d8f
#
_cell.length_a   1.000
_cell.length_b   1.000
_cell.length_c   1.000
_cell.angle_alpha   90.00
_cell.angle_beta   90.00
_cell.angle_gamma   90.00
#
_symmetry.space_group_name_H-M   'P 1'
#
loop_
_entity.id
_entity.type
_entity.pdbx_description
1 polymer ?
#
loop_
_entity_poly.entity_id
_entity_poly.type
_entity_poly.pdbx_seq_one_letter_code
_entity_poly.pdbx_strand_id
1 'polypeptide(L)'
;MVHIIAEQDEVLRQIASLNVWKRGEERAPHKPLLILLALGRLNKRMAPFDEWEAPLRRLLEEFGPPRKSVHPEYPFWRLQTDSLWEVDQRVQLTRRQGNSDPLKSELIKFSIKGGFPAPIYEAFRRNPLLVRQVAQALLTAHFPASIHEDILSAVGLDLESESKRNRIADFRHEVLETYGHACAFCGYSVCIGNADLGLDAAHIMWHQAKGPDIPANGLACCSLHHRALDRGAISLSDELTILVSTSIHGGPKLEEHFLSLSGRPLRTPSQSLHLPKPQFLSWHRKEVFRPPPRDR
;
A
#
# COMPACT_ATOMS: atom_id res chain seq x y z
N MET A 1 5.43 34.84 -7.72
CA MET A 1 4.87 34.15 -6.54
C MET A 1 3.49 33.54 -6.81
N VAL A 2 2.52 34.33 -7.30
CA VAL A 2 1.15 33.84 -7.61
C VAL A 2 1.13 32.70 -8.66
N HIS A 3 1.97 32.77 -9.69
CA HIS A 3 2.02 31.76 -10.75
C HIS A 3 2.56 30.39 -10.27
N ILE A 4 3.52 30.40 -9.35
CA ILE A 4 4.12 29.18 -8.76
C ILE A 4 3.13 28.47 -7.83
N ILE A 5 2.32 29.22 -7.07
CA ILE A 5 1.29 28.65 -6.19
C ILE A 5 0.19 27.98 -7.03
N ALA A 6 -0.25 28.63 -8.11
CA ALA A 6 -1.25 28.08 -9.02
C ALA A 6 -0.79 26.76 -9.69
N GLU A 7 0.50 26.64 -10.01
CA GLU A 7 1.10 25.44 -10.59
C GLU A 7 1.18 24.27 -9.58
N GLN A 8 1.49 24.57 -8.32
CA GLN A 8 1.51 23.59 -7.23
C GLN A 8 0.11 23.05 -6.92
N ASP A 9 -0.88 23.93 -6.82
CA ASP A 9 -2.27 23.57 -6.58
C ASP A 9 -2.83 22.71 -7.72
N GLU A 10 -2.38 22.95 -8.96
CA GLU A 10 -2.77 22.14 -10.11
C GLU A 10 -2.21 20.73 -10.02
N VAL A 11 -0.93 20.55 -9.70
CA VAL A 11 -0.33 19.22 -9.50
C VAL A 11 -1.04 18.46 -8.39
N LEU A 12 -1.32 19.10 -7.26
CA LEU A 12 -2.03 18.45 -6.15
C LEU A 12 -3.47 18.06 -6.53
N ARG A 13 -4.16 18.88 -7.33
CA ARG A 13 -5.50 18.55 -7.87
C ARG A 13 -5.44 17.35 -8.81
N GLN A 14 -4.46 17.30 -9.72
CA GLN A 14 -4.27 16.15 -10.62
C GLN A 14 -3.99 14.87 -9.85
N ILE A 15 -3.15 14.92 -8.80
CA ILE A 15 -2.90 13.77 -7.92
C ILE A 15 -4.19 13.35 -7.19
N ALA A 16 -4.98 14.28 -6.69
CA ALA A 16 -6.23 13.97 -6.00
C ALA A 16 -7.29 13.38 -6.94
N SER A 17 -7.26 13.72 -8.23
CA SER A 17 -8.15 13.22 -9.27
C SER A 17 -7.61 12.01 -10.03
N LEU A 18 -6.49 11.42 -9.58
CA LEU A 18 -5.85 10.29 -10.23
C LEU A 18 -6.84 9.17 -10.52
N ASN A 19 -6.99 8.82 -11.80
CA ASN A 19 -7.89 7.75 -12.22
C ASN A 19 -7.27 6.39 -11.91
N VAL A 20 -7.55 5.90 -10.71
CA VAL A 20 -7.20 4.55 -10.27
C VAL A 20 -8.32 3.61 -10.67
N TRP A 21 -7.98 2.55 -11.41
CA TRP A 21 -8.96 1.55 -11.82
C TRP A 21 -9.68 0.97 -10.59
N LYS A 22 -11.02 0.97 -10.65
CA LYS A 22 -11.88 0.48 -9.56
C LYS A 22 -12.78 -0.62 -10.09
N ARG A 23 -12.67 -1.80 -9.52
CA ARG A 23 -13.62 -2.89 -9.71
C ARG A 23 -14.06 -3.36 -8.33
N GLY A 24 -15.18 -2.79 -7.88
CA GLY A 24 -15.62 -3.02 -6.50
C GLY A 24 -14.59 -2.52 -5.49
N GLU A 25 -14.14 -3.41 -4.63
CA GLU A 25 -13.19 -3.15 -3.52
C GLU A 25 -11.74 -3.60 -3.84
N GLU A 26 -11.46 -3.92 -5.10
CA GLU A 26 -10.11 -4.34 -5.51
C GLU A 26 -9.13 -3.17 -5.41
N ARG A 27 -7.91 -3.48 -4.89
CA ARG A 27 -6.82 -2.51 -4.80
C ARG A 27 -6.13 -2.38 -6.16
N ALA A 28 -5.88 -1.15 -6.58
CA ALA A 28 -5.13 -0.88 -7.81
C ALA A 28 -4.03 0.17 -7.57
N PRO A 29 -2.99 -0.12 -6.75
CA PRO A 29 -1.95 0.82 -6.38
C PRO A 29 -0.91 1.05 -7.49
N HIS A 30 -1.15 0.59 -8.71
CA HIS A 30 -0.17 0.56 -9.79
C HIS A 30 0.32 1.95 -10.19
N LYS A 31 -0.59 2.91 -10.45
CA LYS A 31 -0.25 4.29 -10.79
C LYS A 31 0.37 5.04 -9.59
N PRO A 32 -0.19 4.96 -8.37
CA PRO A 32 0.44 5.50 -7.17
C PRO A 32 1.89 5.06 -6.98
N LEU A 33 2.17 3.75 -7.11
CA LEU A 33 3.53 3.22 -6.96
C LEU A 33 4.49 3.70 -8.06
N LEU A 34 4.01 3.84 -9.31
CA LEU A 34 4.84 4.42 -10.38
C LEU A 34 5.17 5.90 -10.08
N ILE A 35 4.19 6.69 -9.63
CA ILE A 35 4.44 8.10 -9.31
C ILE A 35 5.43 8.22 -8.14
N LEU A 36 5.25 7.44 -7.06
CA LEU A 36 6.18 7.42 -5.93
C LEU A 36 7.60 7.03 -6.36
N LEU A 37 7.74 6.01 -7.22
CA LEU A 37 9.03 5.61 -7.78
C LEU A 37 9.66 6.74 -8.61
N ALA A 38 8.86 7.45 -9.40
CA ALA A 38 9.34 8.55 -10.22
C ALA A 38 9.76 9.77 -9.38
N LEU A 39 9.06 10.05 -8.27
CA LEU A 39 9.47 11.07 -7.31
C LEU A 39 10.82 10.75 -6.65
N GLY A 40 11.11 9.49 -6.37
CA GLY A 40 12.42 9.05 -5.88
C GLY A 40 13.55 9.12 -6.93
N ARG A 41 13.23 9.40 -8.21
CA ARG A 41 14.17 9.39 -9.34
C ARG A 41 14.19 10.71 -10.12
N LEU A 42 14.01 11.84 -9.45
CA LEU A 42 14.01 13.19 -10.06
C LEU A 42 15.36 13.65 -10.62
N ASN A 43 16.37 12.78 -10.68
CA ASN A 43 17.63 13.02 -11.37
C ASN A 43 17.50 12.94 -12.91
N LYS A 44 16.47 12.26 -13.42
CA LYS A 44 16.15 12.18 -14.86
C LYS A 44 14.66 12.45 -15.05
N ARG A 45 14.30 13.32 -16.03
CA ARG A 45 12.88 13.57 -16.37
C ARG A 45 12.21 12.37 -17.01
N MET A 46 12.88 11.77 -17.97
CA MET A 46 12.40 10.58 -18.70
C MET A 46 13.47 9.50 -18.73
N ALA A 47 13.06 8.26 -18.54
CA ALA A 47 13.92 7.09 -18.65
C ALA A 47 13.27 6.01 -19.51
N PRO A 48 14.06 5.13 -20.19
CA PRO A 48 13.53 4.00 -20.94
C PRO A 48 12.74 3.04 -20.06
N PHE A 49 11.76 2.35 -20.63
CA PHE A 49 10.88 1.44 -19.89
C PHE A 49 11.64 0.33 -19.13
N ASP A 50 12.74 -0.17 -19.67
CA ASP A 50 13.58 -1.18 -19.01
C ASP A 50 14.21 -0.68 -17.71
N GLU A 51 14.50 0.62 -17.56
CA GLU A 51 14.93 1.21 -16.30
C GLU A 51 13.79 1.27 -15.25
N TRP A 52 12.52 1.33 -15.67
CA TRP A 52 11.34 1.33 -14.81
C TRP A 52 10.85 -0.08 -14.47
N GLU A 53 10.99 -1.02 -15.37
CA GLU A 53 10.36 -2.32 -15.32
C GLU A 53 10.68 -3.11 -14.05
N ALA A 54 11.95 -3.36 -13.77
CA ALA A 54 12.36 -4.17 -12.63
C ALA A 54 12.05 -3.51 -11.26
N PRO A 55 12.34 -2.21 -11.04
CA PRO A 55 11.97 -1.56 -9.79
C PRO A 55 10.46 -1.46 -9.57
N LEU A 56 9.70 -1.13 -10.61
CA LEU A 56 8.25 -1.06 -10.51
C LEU A 56 7.63 -2.43 -10.29
N ARG A 57 8.15 -3.48 -10.92
CA ARG A 57 7.75 -4.86 -10.68
C ARG A 57 7.90 -5.22 -9.20
N ARG A 58 9.06 -4.94 -8.59
CA ARG A 58 9.30 -5.21 -7.16
C ARG A 58 8.30 -4.49 -6.27
N LEU A 59 8.03 -3.20 -6.52
CA LEU A 59 7.04 -2.44 -5.77
C LEU A 59 5.63 -3.03 -5.90
N LEU A 60 5.25 -3.45 -7.10
CA LEU A 60 3.94 -4.06 -7.35
C LEU A 60 3.81 -5.45 -6.70
N GLU A 61 4.89 -6.23 -6.69
CA GLU A 61 4.95 -7.53 -6.01
C GLU A 61 4.93 -7.37 -4.49
N GLU A 62 5.59 -6.36 -3.98
CA GLU A 62 5.75 -6.13 -2.53
C GLU A 62 4.55 -5.42 -1.91
N PHE A 63 4.02 -4.38 -2.53
CA PHE A 63 2.98 -3.51 -1.96
C PHE A 63 1.64 -3.59 -2.70
N GLY A 64 1.61 -4.22 -3.87
CA GLY A 64 0.37 -4.49 -4.60
C GLY A 64 -0.39 -5.70 -4.04
N PRO A 65 -1.65 -5.90 -4.47
CA PRO A 65 -2.38 -7.12 -4.16
C PRO A 65 -1.71 -8.33 -4.82
N PRO A 66 -1.75 -9.52 -4.20
CA PRO A 66 -1.17 -10.73 -4.79
C PRO A 66 -1.90 -11.08 -6.10
N ARG A 67 -1.16 -11.19 -7.18
CA ARG A 67 -1.69 -11.53 -8.51
C ARG A 67 -0.79 -12.58 -9.17
N LYS A 68 -1.39 -13.41 -10.05
CA LYS A 68 -0.63 -14.45 -10.81
C LYS A 68 0.45 -13.84 -11.71
N SER A 69 0.24 -12.61 -12.18
CA SER A 69 1.19 -11.87 -13.01
C SER A 69 1.13 -10.38 -12.68
N VAL A 70 2.29 -9.75 -12.76
CA VAL A 70 2.48 -8.32 -12.51
C VAL A 70 2.87 -7.65 -13.82
N HIS A 71 2.22 -6.53 -14.10
CA HIS A 71 2.31 -5.82 -15.39
C HIS A 71 2.78 -4.37 -15.22
N PRO A 72 4.09 -4.10 -15.07
CA PRO A 72 4.64 -2.75 -14.95
C PRO A 72 4.34 -1.86 -16.17
N GLU A 73 4.17 -2.47 -17.33
CA GLU A 73 3.82 -1.78 -18.57
C GLU A 73 2.45 -1.09 -18.52
N TYR A 74 1.52 -1.57 -17.71
CA TYR A 74 0.18 -0.98 -17.62
C TYR A 74 0.19 0.41 -16.96
N PRO A 75 0.70 0.60 -15.74
CA PRO A 75 0.77 1.94 -15.16
C PRO A 75 1.68 2.86 -15.98
N PHE A 76 2.82 2.36 -16.49
CA PHE A 76 3.73 3.13 -17.33
C PHE A 76 3.02 3.72 -18.57
N TRP A 77 2.16 2.94 -19.23
CA TRP A 77 1.42 3.39 -20.40
C TRP A 77 0.19 4.22 -20.03
N ARG A 78 -0.60 3.75 -19.07
CA ARG A 78 -1.93 4.31 -18.75
C ARG A 78 -1.90 5.60 -17.96
N LEU A 79 -0.80 5.93 -17.27
CA LEU A 79 -0.69 7.15 -16.49
C LEU A 79 -0.70 8.43 -17.35
N GLN A 80 -0.47 8.31 -18.67
CA GLN A 80 -0.62 9.42 -19.63
C GLN A 80 -2.04 10.02 -19.62
N THR A 81 -3.06 9.20 -19.36
CA THR A 81 -4.46 9.67 -19.34
C THR A 81 -4.78 10.61 -18.19
N ASP A 82 -3.90 10.69 -17.19
CA ASP A 82 -4.06 11.56 -16.02
C ASP A 82 -3.25 12.87 -16.16
N SER A 83 -2.63 13.09 -17.31
CA SER A 83 -1.75 14.25 -17.57
C SER A 83 -0.54 14.38 -16.63
N LEU A 84 -0.23 13.32 -15.89
CA LEU A 84 0.89 13.23 -14.94
C LEU A 84 2.11 12.51 -15.53
N TRP A 85 2.00 11.99 -16.75
CA TRP A 85 3.02 11.18 -17.38
C TRP A 85 3.08 11.41 -18.89
N GLU A 86 4.27 11.48 -19.41
CA GLU A 86 4.55 11.50 -20.85
C GLU A 86 5.24 10.20 -21.25
N VAL A 87 4.91 9.69 -22.41
CA VAL A 87 5.61 8.58 -23.08
C VAL A 87 6.07 9.03 -24.45
N ASP A 88 7.34 8.79 -24.77
CA ASP A 88 7.90 9.07 -26.09
C ASP A 88 7.28 8.13 -27.13
N GLN A 89 6.48 8.71 -28.05
CA GLN A 89 5.71 7.97 -29.04
C GLN A 89 6.31 8.08 -30.45
N ARG A 90 7.64 8.15 -30.60
CA ARG A 90 8.33 8.27 -31.90
C ARG A 90 8.10 7.06 -32.80
N VAL A 91 7.64 5.93 -32.25
CA VAL A 91 7.42 4.67 -32.96
C VAL A 91 5.98 4.25 -32.81
N GLN A 92 5.37 3.74 -33.91
CA GLN A 92 4.06 3.13 -33.82
C GLN A 92 4.18 1.76 -33.15
N LEU A 93 3.52 1.60 -31.99
CA LEU A 93 3.52 0.39 -31.19
C LEU A 93 2.31 -0.48 -31.51
N THR A 94 2.51 -1.79 -31.54
CA THR A 94 1.43 -2.77 -31.66
C THR A 94 0.57 -2.75 -30.40
N ARG A 95 -0.74 -2.67 -30.58
CA ARG A 95 -1.70 -2.72 -29.46
C ARG A 95 -2.14 -4.14 -29.19
N ARG A 96 -2.34 -4.48 -27.91
CA ARG A 96 -2.91 -5.77 -27.53
C ARG A 96 -4.34 -5.87 -28.02
N GLN A 97 -4.72 -7.06 -28.45
CA GLN A 97 -6.10 -7.31 -28.86
C GLN A 97 -7.06 -7.11 -27.68
N GLY A 98 -8.06 -6.27 -27.84
CA GLY A 98 -9.06 -5.96 -26.81
C GLY A 98 -8.71 -4.85 -25.82
N ASN A 99 -7.52 -4.23 -25.90
CA ASN A 99 -7.16 -3.05 -25.12
C ASN A 99 -6.19 -2.11 -25.88
N SER A 100 -5.94 -0.93 -25.31
CA SER A 100 -5.05 0.08 -25.90
C SER A 100 -3.59 -0.03 -25.46
N ASP A 101 -3.25 -1.04 -24.65
CA ASP A 101 -1.89 -1.18 -24.11
C ASP A 101 -0.93 -1.74 -25.15
N PRO A 102 0.31 -1.25 -25.22
CA PRO A 102 1.32 -1.80 -26.11
C PRO A 102 1.86 -3.13 -25.59
N LEU A 103 2.56 -3.84 -26.46
CA LEU A 103 3.31 -5.01 -26.06
C LEU A 103 4.54 -4.59 -25.24
N LYS A 104 4.74 -5.23 -24.08
CA LYS A 104 5.91 -5.00 -23.23
C LYS A 104 7.22 -5.16 -23.97
N SER A 105 7.31 -6.18 -24.85
CA SER A 105 8.49 -6.46 -25.66
C SER A 105 8.87 -5.31 -26.60
N GLU A 106 7.87 -4.56 -27.11
CA GLU A 106 8.12 -3.41 -27.96
C GLU A 106 8.55 -2.18 -27.16
N LEU A 107 8.01 -1.98 -25.95
CA LEU A 107 8.47 -0.91 -25.06
C LEU A 107 9.98 -1.05 -24.77
N ILE A 108 10.45 -2.28 -24.55
CA ILE A 108 11.87 -2.60 -24.33
C ILE A 108 12.64 -2.45 -25.63
N LYS A 109 12.20 -3.13 -26.73
CA LYS A 109 12.89 -3.17 -28.01
C LYS A 109 13.18 -1.78 -28.59
N PHE A 110 12.22 -0.87 -28.44
CA PHE A 110 12.34 0.49 -28.97
C PHE A 110 12.80 1.51 -27.93
N SER A 111 13.19 1.03 -26.73
CA SER A 111 13.65 1.87 -25.61
C SER A 111 12.71 3.06 -25.35
N ILE A 112 11.41 2.78 -25.33
CA ILE A 112 10.36 3.80 -25.15
C ILE A 112 10.56 4.47 -23.79
N LYS A 113 10.71 5.79 -23.81
CA LYS A 113 10.94 6.58 -22.60
C LYS A 113 9.62 7.08 -22.00
N GLY A 114 9.56 7.12 -20.67
CA GLY A 114 8.46 7.73 -19.92
C GLY A 114 8.97 8.51 -18.72
N GLY A 115 8.18 9.49 -18.29
CA GLY A 115 8.50 10.34 -17.15
C GLY A 115 7.46 11.44 -16.97
N PHE A 116 7.70 12.33 -16.00
CA PHE A 116 6.83 13.48 -15.78
C PHE A 116 6.85 14.46 -16.96
N PRO A 117 5.71 15.12 -17.30
CA PRO A 117 5.69 16.27 -18.18
C PRO A 117 6.68 17.35 -17.70
N ALA A 118 7.29 18.09 -18.65
CA ALA A 118 8.33 19.07 -18.31
C ALA A 118 7.91 20.08 -17.23
N PRO A 119 6.71 20.67 -17.25
CA PRO A 119 6.29 21.61 -16.22
C PRO A 119 6.22 20.95 -14.83
N ILE A 120 5.64 19.75 -14.74
CA ILE A 120 5.48 19.00 -13.48
C ILE A 120 6.86 18.59 -12.92
N TYR A 121 7.74 18.08 -13.79
CA TYR A 121 9.11 17.72 -13.41
C TYR A 121 9.88 18.91 -12.83
N GLU A 122 9.80 20.09 -13.48
CA GLU A 122 10.46 21.28 -13.00
C GLU A 122 9.84 21.80 -11.68
N ALA A 123 8.51 21.70 -11.51
CA ALA A 123 7.85 22.01 -10.25
C ALA A 123 8.38 21.14 -9.09
N PHE A 124 8.52 19.83 -9.30
CA PHE A 124 9.09 18.92 -8.30
C PHE A 124 10.56 19.23 -8.00
N ARG A 125 11.38 19.49 -9.01
CA ARG A 125 12.79 19.81 -8.81
C ARG A 125 13.02 21.11 -8.02
N ARG A 126 12.16 22.10 -8.23
CA ARG A 126 12.27 23.41 -7.55
C ARG A 126 11.65 23.42 -6.16
N ASN A 127 10.74 22.48 -5.88
CA ASN A 127 9.99 22.46 -4.62
C ASN A 127 9.95 21.09 -3.97
N PRO A 128 10.93 20.78 -3.08
CA PRO A 128 10.93 19.54 -2.29
C PRO A 128 9.70 19.38 -1.39
N LEU A 129 9.08 20.49 -0.96
CA LEU A 129 7.85 20.43 -0.17
C LEU A 129 6.68 19.87 -0.99
N LEU A 130 6.58 20.25 -2.28
CA LEU A 130 5.57 19.69 -3.19
C LEU A 130 5.76 18.17 -3.37
N VAL A 131 7.02 17.71 -3.52
CA VAL A 131 7.35 16.28 -3.57
C VAL A 131 6.82 15.55 -2.33
N ARG A 132 7.09 16.12 -1.14
CA ARG A 132 6.61 15.59 0.14
C ARG A 132 5.08 15.54 0.19
N GLN A 133 4.40 16.63 -0.17
CA GLN A 133 2.94 16.71 -0.16
C GLN A 133 2.30 15.68 -1.09
N VAL A 134 2.82 15.52 -2.31
CA VAL A 134 2.34 14.53 -3.28
C VAL A 134 2.58 13.11 -2.78
N ALA A 135 3.78 12.81 -2.31
CA ALA A 135 4.09 11.48 -1.77
C ALA A 135 3.19 11.13 -0.57
N GLN A 136 3.01 12.07 0.36
CA GLN A 136 2.13 11.87 1.52
C GLN A 136 0.66 11.70 1.10
N ALA A 137 0.18 12.46 0.11
CA ALA A 137 -1.18 12.32 -0.40
C ALA A 137 -1.42 10.93 -1.01
N LEU A 138 -0.48 10.45 -1.84
CA LEU A 138 -0.56 9.11 -2.45
C LEU A 138 -0.50 8.00 -1.41
N LEU A 139 0.41 8.09 -0.45
CA LEU A 139 0.53 7.11 0.63
C LEU A 139 -0.76 7.05 1.46
N THR A 140 -1.26 8.20 1.92
CA THR A 140 -2.47 8.28 2.74
C THR A 140 -3.72 7.78 2.00
N ALA A 141 -3.81 8.03 0.68
CA ALA A 141 -4.96 7.63 -0.12
C ALA A 141 -4.99 6.13 -0.48
N HIS A 142 -3.83 5.44 -0.48
CA HIS A 142 -3.74 4.10 -1.08
C HIS A 142 -3.12 3.02 -0.18
N PHE A 143 -2.50 3.40 0.96
CA PHE A 143 -1.77 2.46 1.81
C PHE A 143 -2.01 2.75 3.29
N PRO A 144 -2.06 1.73 4.17
CA PRO A 144 -2.10 1.94 5.61
C PRO A 144 -0.79 2.57 6.10
N ALA A 145 -0.89 3.37 7.17
CA ALA A 145 0.25 4.13 7.69
C ALA A 145 1.42 3.26 8.12
N SER A 146 1.15 2.02 8.57
CA SER A 146 2.15 1.06 9.05
C SER A 146 3.20 0.66 8.01
N ILE A 147 2.89 0.80 6.70
CA ILE A 147 3.82 0.45 5.61
C ILE A 147 4.34 1.67 4.83
N HIS A 148 4.00 2.90 5.24
CA HIS A 148 4.45 4.10 4.52
C HIS A 148 5.98 4.21 4.46
N GLU A 149 6.68 3.97 5.58
CA GLU A 149 8.15 4.01 5.65
C GLU A 149 8.80 2.96 4.75
N ASP A 150 8.20 1.77 4.66
CA ASP A 150 8.71 0.70 3.79
C ASP A 150 8.63 1.11 2.32
N ILE A 151 7.50 1.71 1.92
CA ILE A 151 7.31 2.20 0.54
C ILE A 151 8.29 3.33 0.25
N LEU A 152 8.41 4.32 1.16
CA LEU A 152 9.33 5.44 1.01
C LEU A 152 10.78 4.96 0.86
N SER A 153 11.20 4.04 1.71
CA SER A 153 12.53 3.41 1.62
C SER A 153 12.73 2.69 0.28
N ALA A 154 11.74 1.91 -0.17
CA ALA A 154 11.82 1.15 -1.41
C ALA A 154 11.89 2.04 -2.67
N VAL A 155 11.32 3.25 -2.62
CA VAL A 155 11.39 4.22 -3.74
C VAL A 155 12.55 5.22 -3.60
N GLY A 156 13.29 5.20 -2.49
CA GLY A 156 14.42 6.10 -2.23
C GLY A 156 13.99 7.53 -1.86
N LEU A 157 12.83 7.71 -1.24
CA LEU A 157 12.35 8.99 -0.73
C LEU A 157 12.53 9.04 0.79
N ASP A 158 13.24 10.05 1.26
CA ASP A 158 13.32 10.39 2.68
C ASP A 158 12.39 11.59 2.95
N LEU A 159 11.29 11.31 3.62
CA LEU A 159 10.33 12.32 4.03
C LEU A 159 10.35 12.38 5.55
N GLU A 160 11.02 13.38 6.13
CA GLU A 160 10.91 13.62 7.58
C GLU A 160 9.43 13.70 7.99
N SER A 161 9.03 12.82 8.90
CA SER A 161 7.63 12.63 9.27
C SER A 161 7.14 13.73 10.21
N GLU A 162 6.28 14.63 9.74
CA GLU A 162 5.35 15.34 10.62
C GLU A 162 4.07 14.51 10.77
N SER A 163 3.83 14.02 11.99
CA SER A 163 2.71 13.15 12.34
C SER A 163 1.34 13.81 12.14
N LYS A 164 0.45 13.19 11.36
CA LYS A 164 -0.98 13.52 11.37
C LYS A 164 -1.67 12.82 12.54
N ARG A 165 -1.95 13.56 13.60
CA ARG A 165 -2.93 13.20 14.64
C ARG A 165 -4.32 13.68 14.23
N ASN A 166 -5.37 12.87 14.45
CA ASN A 166 -6.75 13.24 14.79
C ASN A 166 -7.92 12.68 13.99
N ARG A 167 -7.90 11.43 13.47
CA ARG A 167 -9.16 10.78 13.03
C ARG A 167 -9.32 9.30 13.40
N ILE A 168 -8.38 8.73 14.13
CA ILE A 168 -8.37 7.29 14.49
C ILE A 168 -8.67 7.08 15.98
N ALA A 169 -8.91 8.16 16.75
CA ALA A 169 -9.04 8.06 18.20
C ALA A 169 -10.22 7.17 18.63
N ASP A 170 -11.39 7.33 18.02
CA ASP A 170 -12.59 6.59 18.42
C ASP A 170 -12.51 5.10 18.01
N PHE A 171 -12.19 4.81 16.76
CA PHE A 171 -12.01 3.44 16.27
C PHE A 171 -10.93 2.69 17.06
N ARG A 172 -9.77 3.34 17.30
CA ARG A 172 -8.69 2.74 18.08
C ARG A 172 -9.16 2.40 19.48
N HIS A 173 -9.84 3.34 20.15
CA HIS A 173 -10.33 3.14 21.50
C HIS A 173 -11.32 1.98 21.56
N GLU A 174 -12.35 1.96 20.71
CA GLU A 174 -13.35 0.91 20.67
C GLU A 174 -12.75 -0.48 20.41
N VAL A 175 -11.80 -0.58 19.47
CA VAL A 175 -11.12 -1.85 19.17
C VAL A 175 -10.28 -2.32 20.35
N LEU A 176 -9.47 -1.46 20.96
CA LEU A 176 -8.62 -1.85 22.09
C LEU A 176 -9.45 -2.30 23.30
N GLU A 177 -10.50 -1.56 23.64
CA GLU A 177 -11.46 -1.94 24.69
C GLU A 177 -12.08 -3.32 24.42
N THR A 178 -12.51 -3.53 23.18
CA THR A 178 -13.14 -4.77 22.72
C THR A 178 -12.25 -6.00 22.90
N TYR A 179 -10.93 -5.86 22.77
CA TYR A 179 -9.92 -6.90 22.95
C TYR A 179 -9.25 -6.87 24.34
N GLY A 180 -9.73 -6.04 25.28
CA GLY A 180 -9.18 -5.91 26.62
C GLY A 180 -7.72 -5.48 26.62
N HIS A 181 -7.35 -4.54 25.75
CA HIS A 181 -6.00 -4.01 25.59
C HIS A 181 -4.92 -5.11 25.40
N ALA A 182 -5.25 -6.15 24.61
CA ALA A 182 -4.31 -7.22 24.32
C ALA A 182 -4.32 -7.59 22.82
N CYS A 183 -3.14 -7.88 22.26
CA CYS A 183 -2.98 -8.28 20.86
C CYS A 183 -3.79 -9.52 20.55
N ALA A 184 -4.62 -9.47 19.52
CA ALA A 184 -5.49 -10.58 19.10
C ALA A 184 -4.70 -11.82 18.66
N PHE A 185 -3.47 -11.65 18.18
CA PHE A 185 -2.62 -12.76 17.72
C PHE A 185 -1.79 -13.39 18.85
N CYS A 186 -1.07 -12.61 19.63
CA CYS A 186 -0.10 -13.11 20.60
C CYS A 186 -0.43 -12.79 22.06
N GLY A 187 -1.47 -11.99 22.33
CA GLY A 187 -1.84 -11.60 23.68
C GLY A 187 -0.93 -10.54 24.32
N TYR A 188 -0.01 -9.92 23.56
CA TYR A 188 0.81 -8.81 24.04
C TYR A 188 -0.04 -7.71 24.63
N SER A 189 0.26 -7.30 25.87
CA SER A 189 -0.46 -6.27 26.62
C SER A 189 0.52 -5.59 27.57
N VAL A 190 1.14 -4.50 27.12
CA VAL A 190 2.10 -3.73 27.92
C VAL A 190 1.69 -2.27 27.95
N CYS A 191 1.71 -1.69 29.15
CA CYS A 191 1.33 -0.31 29.38
C CYS A 191 2.44 0.44 30.16
N ILE A 192 2.49 1.75 29.98
CA ILE A 192 3.20 2.67 30.86
C ILE A 192 2.20 3.68 31.45
N GLY A 193 1.98 3.64 32.75
CA GLY A 193 0.85 4.32 33.35
C GLY A 193 -0.47 3.77 32.76
N ASN A 194 -1.28 4.66 32.18
CA ASN A 194 -2.54 4.30 31.51
C ASN A 194 -2.41 4.27 29.97
N ALA A 195 -1.21 4.32 29.44
CA ALA A 195 -0.98 4.33 27.98
C ALA A 195 -0.48 2.98 27.49
N ASP A 196 -1.16 2.42 26.48
CA ASP A 196 -0.72 1.21 25.78
C ASP A 196 0.62 1.46 25.09
N LEU A 197 1.59 0.56 25.28
CA LEU A 197 2.89 0.57 24.64
C LEU A 197 2.91 -0.40 23.46
N GLY A 198 3.01 0.14 22.24
CA GLY A 198 3.15 -0.68 21.05
C GLY A 198 1.91 -1.53 20.73
N LEU A 199 0.72 -1.12 21.19
CA LEU A 199 -0.56 -1.72 20.84
C LEU A 199 -1.41 -0.72 20.08
N ASP A 200 -2.04 -1.13 18.99
CA ASP A 200 -2.85 -0.30 18.12
C ASP A 200 -4.02 -1.08 17.51
N ALA A 201 -4.96 -0.36 16.89
CA ALA A 201 -6.06 -0.95 16.13
C ALA A 201 -5.69 -1.10 14.65
N ALA A 202 -5.67 -2.31 14.16
CA ALA A 202 -5.44 -2.64 12.76
C ALA A 202 -6.77 -2.86 12.04
N HIS A 203 -6.97 -2.23 10.88
CA HIS A 203 -8.09 -2.55 10.00
C HIS A 203 -7.86 -3.88 9.28
N ILE A 204 -8.84 -4.78 9.27
CA ILE A 204 -8.81 -6.01 8.47
C ILE A 204 -8.95 -5.65 7.00
N MET A 205 -10.05 -4.98 6.64
CA MET A 205 -10.21 -4.33 5.35
C MET A 205 -9.77 -2.87 5.48
N TRP A 206 -8.74 -2.50 4.76
CA TRP A 206 -8.12 -1.19 4.89
C TRP A 206 -9.10 -0.03 4.66
N HIS A 207 -8.96 1.02 5.44
CA HIS A 207 -9.76 2.25 5.27
C HIS A 207 -9.67 2.82 3.84
N GLN A 208 -8.48 2.76 3.22
CA GLN A 208 -8.24 3.17 1.84
C GLN A 208 -9.03 2.34 0.80
N ALA A 209 -9.42 1.13 1.16
CA ALA A 209 -10.31 0.26 0.38
C ALA A 209 -11.77 0.38 0.83
N LYS A 210 -12.13 1.46 1.54
CA LYS A 210 -13.46 1.73 2.12
C LYS A 210 -13.86 0.76 3.24
N GLY A 211 -12.90 0.16 3.92
CA GLY A 211 -13.14 -0.56 5.16
C GLY A 211 -13.71 0.41 6.21
N PRO A 212 -14.84 0.09 6.85
CA PRO A 212 -15.46 0.97 7.84
C PRO A 212 -14.69 0.99 9.16
N ASP A 213 -14.77 2.12 9.87
CA ASP A 213 -14.22 2.31 11.22
C ASP A 213 -15.18 1.72 12.27
N ILE A 214 -15.29 0.39 12.31
CA ILE A 214 -16.13 -0.36 13.26
C ILE A 214 -15.34 -1.50 13.89
N PRO A 215 -15.59 -1.91 15.15
CA PRO A 215 -14.85 -2.98 15.82
C PRO A 215 -14.83 -4.30 15.04
N ALA A 216 -15.91 -4.65 14.34
CA ALA A 216 -15.99 -5.86 13.52
C ALA A 216 -15.09 -5.84 12.26
N ASN A 217 -14.46 -4.71 11.93
CA ASN A 217 -13.40 -4.55 10.93
C ASN A 217 -12.02 -4.29 11.57
N GLY A 218 -11.91 -4.41 12.90
CA GLY A 218 -10.71 -4.08 13.66
C GLY A 218 -10.12 -5.26 14.41
N LEU A 219 -8.82 -5.26 14.58
CA LEU A 219 -8.07 -6.17 15.45
C LEU A 219 -7.14 -5.35 16.33
N ALA A 220 -7.14 -5.61 17.66
CA ALA A 220 -6.08 -5.09 18.51
C ALA A 220 -4.77 -5.82 18.17
N CYS A 221 -3.74 -5.08 17.77
CA CYS A 221 -2.48 -5.66 17.32
C CYS A 221 -1.29 -4.97 17.99
N CYS A 222 -0.32 -5.75 18.47
CA CYS A 222 0.98 -5.16 18.77
C CYS A 222 1.66 -4.70 17.46
N SER A 223 2.60 -3.77 17.55
CA SER A 223 3.27 -3.16 16.40
C SER A 223 3.83 -4.20 15.40
N LEU A 224 4.32 -5.34 15.90
CA LEU A 224 4.83 -6.43 15.07
C LEU A 224 3.71 -7.09 14.25
N HIS A 225 2.61 -7.49 14.90
CA HIS A 225 1.52 -8.17 14.23
C HIS A 225 0.65 -7.24 13.39
N HIS A 226 0.52 -5.95 13.75
CA HIS A 226 -0.10 -4.94 12.90
C HIS A 226 0.61 -4.85 11.54
N ARG A 227 1.94 -4.65 11.58
CA ARG A 227 2.74 -4.57 10.35
C ARG A 227 2.72 -5.88 9.54
N ALA A 228 2.74 -7.04 10.23
CA ALA A 228 2.65 -8.35 9.57
C ALA A 228 1.30 -8.58 8.89
N LEU A 229 0.20 -8.12 9.48
CA LEU A 229 -1.13 -8.14 8.89
C LEU A 229 -1.18 -7.26 7.63
N ASP A 230 -0.78 -6.00 7.73
CA ASP A 230 -0.77 -5.06 6.61
C ASP A 230 0.16 -5.46 5.45
N ARG A 231 1.22 -6.21 5.75
CA ARG A 231 2.14 -6.79 4.75
C ARG A 231 1.68 -8.15 4.20
N GLY A 232 0.59 -8.71 4.74
CA GLY A 232 0.07 -9.99 4.31
C GLY A 232 0.88 -11.19 4.75
N ALA A 233 1.78 -11.05 5.74
CA ALA A 233 2.52 -12.15 6.32
C ALA A 233 1.61 -13.05 7.16
N ILE A 234 0.57 -12.48 7.76
CA ILE A 234 -0.48 -13.19 8.51
C ILE A 234 -1.86 -12.78 8.02
N SER A 235 -2.85 -13.63 8.22
CA SER A 235 -4.26 -13.40 7.95
C SER A 235 -5.12 -14.30 8.85
N LEU A 236 -6.43 -14.37 8.56
CA LEU A 236 -7.39 -15.19 9.27
C LEU A 236 -8.24 -15.99 8.30
N SER A 237 -8.60 -17.23 8.69
CA SER A 237 -9.64 -18.00 8.02
C SER A 237 -11.04 -17.49 8.42
N ASP A 238 -12.09 -18.03 7.81
CA ASP A 238 -13.47 -17.68 8.17
C ASP A 238 -13.85 -18.20 9.58
N GLU A 239 -13.15 -19.22 10.06
CA GLU A 239 -13.28 -19.79 11.41
C GLU A 239 -12.38 -19.04 12.43
N LEU A 240 -11.85 -17.88 12.07
CA LEU A 240 -10.93 -17.09 12.90
C LEU A 240 -9.66 -17.83 13.31
N THR A 241 -9.16 -18.72 12.45
CA THR A 241 -7.87 -19.38 12.61
C THR A 241 -6.77 -18.54 11.98
N ILE A 242 -5.65 -18.42 12.67
CA ILE A 242 -4.50 -17.63 12.20
C ILE A 242 -3.82 -18.34 11.03
N LEU A 243 -3.70 -17.65 9.92
CA LEU A 243 -2.99 -18.07 8.72
C LEU A 243 -1.63 -17.36 8.67
N VAL A 244 -0.55 -18.13 8.51
CA VAL A 244 0.81 -17.63 8.36
C VAL A 244 1.29 -17.94 6.94
N SER A 245 1.76 -16.94 6.21
CA SER A 245 2.24 -17.10 4.83
C SER A 245 3.51 -17.96 4.78
N THR A 246 3.64 -18.80 3.74
CA THR A 246 4.89 -19.50 3.44
C THR A 246 6.00 -18.55 3.00
N SER A 247 5.66 -17.34 2.55
CA SER A 247 6.63 -16.33 2.13
C SER A 247 7.40 -15.67 3.29
N ILE A 248 6.94 -15.86 4.55
CA ILE A 248 7.65 -15.31 5.69
C ILE A 248 8.89 -16.17 6.02
N HIS A 249 10.02 -15.51 6.20
CA HIS A 249 11.29 -16.13 6.57
C HIS A 249 12.06 -15.19 7.51
N GLY A 250 13.00 -15.73 8.26
CA GLY A 250 13.78 -14.92 9.23
C GLY A 250 14.66 -15.78 10.14
N GLY A 251 15.17 -15.12 11.19
CA GLY A 251 16.03 -15.71 12.19
C GLY A 251 15.27 -16.51 13.29
N PRO A 252 15.93 -16.84 14.41
CA PRO A 252 15.41 -17.75 15.46
C PRO A 252 14.08 -17.32 16.07
N LYS A 253 13.77 -16.02 16.09
CA LYS A 253 12.51 -15.50 16.64
C LYS A 253 11.31 -15.66 15.73
N LEU A 254 11.51 -16.10 14.48
CA LEU A 254 10.42 -16.36 13.55
C LEU A 254 9.46 -17.42 14.09
N GLU A 255 10.00 -18.50 14.65
CA GLU A 255 9.19 -19.58 15.26
C GLU A 255 8.30 -19.02 16.37
N GLU A 256 8.88 -18.29 17.30
CA GLU A 256 8.19 -17.75 18.47
C GLU A 256 7.06 -16.77 18.11
N HIS A 257 7.34 -15.86 17.19
CA HIS A 257 6.43 -14.75 16.90
C HIS A 257 5.42 -15.03 15.78
N PHE A 258 5.67 -16.01 14.92
CA PHE A 258 4.84 -16.25 13.74
C PHE A 258 4.49 -17.72 13.53
N LEU A 259 5.48 -18.62 13.38
CA LEU A 259 5.17 -19.98 12.97
C LEU A 259 4.36 -20.73 14.04
N SER A 260 4.67 -20.50 15.31
CA SER A 260 3.90 -21.05 16.43
C SER A 260 2.43 -20.58 16.47
N LEU A 261 2.08 -19.52 15.76
CA LEU A 261 0.70 -19.01 15.66
C LEU A 261 -0.11 -19.71 14.57
N SER A 262 0.55 -20.34 13.59
CA SER A 262 -0.13 -20.99 12.45
C SER A 262 -1.15 -22.02 12.92
N GLY A 263 -2.38 -21.86 12.44
CA GLY A 263 -3.48 -22.77 12.79
C GLY A 263 -4.05 -22.61 14.21
N ARG A 264 -3.56 -21.67 15.02
CA ARG A 264 -4.18 -21.34 16.32
C ARG A 264 -5.43 -20.48 16.14
N PRO A 265 -6.41 -20.59 17.05
CA PRO A 265 -7.54 -19.68 17.06
C PRO A 265 -7.08 -18.27 17.43
N LEU A 266 -7.68 -17.27 16.80
CA LEU A 266 -7.54 -15.87 17.18
C LEU A 266 -8.11 -15.66 18.60
N ARG A 267 -7.50 -14.77 19.38
CA ARG A 267 -8.13 -14.25 20.59
C ARG A 267 -9.33 -13.40 20.15
N THR A 268 -10.52 -13.81 20.55
CA THR A 268 -11.77 -13.15 20.14
C THR A 268 -12.13 -11.99 21.07
N PRO A 269 -12.86 -10.99 20.55
CA PRO A 269 -13.43 -9.92 21.38
C PRO A 269 -14.40 -10.47 22.42
N SER A 270 -14.61 -9.70 23.51
CA SER A 270 -15.50 -10.06 24.59
C SER A 270 -16.97 -10.15 24.17
N GLN A 271 -17.37 -9.43 23.14
CA GLN A 271 -18.74 -9.38 22.62
C GLN A 271 -18.81 -9.99 21.20
N SER A 272 -19.72 -10.90 20.98
CA SER A 272 -19.90 -11.57 19.67
C SER A 272 -20.25 -10.60 18.54
N LEU A 273 -20.89 -9.48 18.83
CA LEU A 273 -21.21 -8.42 17.86
C LEU A 273 -19.95 -7.82 17.20
N HIS A 274 -18.84 -7.84 17.92
CA HIS A 274 -17.56 -7.28 17.48
C HIS A 274 -16.63 -8.31 16.80
N LEU A 275 -17.09 -9.55 16.64
CA LEU A 275 -16.31 -10.56 15.90
C LEU A 275 -15.99 -10.07 14.48
N PRO A 276 -14.77 -10.33 13.98
CA PRO A 276 -14.39 -10.05 12.61
C PRO A 276 -15.39 -10.62 11.59
N LYS A 277 -15.94 -9.76 10.73
CA LYS A 277 -16.93 -10.21 9.74
C LYS A 277 -16.28 -10.92 8.56
N PRO A 278 -16.88 -12.02 8.05
CA PRO A 278 -16.34 -12.81 6.95
C PRO A 278 -15.99 -11.98 5.69
N GLN A 279 -16.75 -10.97 5.39
CA GLN A 279 -16.50 -10.09 4.23
C GLN A 279 -15.15 -9.36 4.31
N PHE A 280 -14.73 -8.90 5.50
CA PHE A 280 -13.45 -8.22 5.70
C PHE A 280 -12.30 -9.22 5.68
N LEU A 281 -12.50 -10.40 6.28
CA LEU A 281 -11.53 -11.50 6.26
C LEU A 281 -11.26 -11.99 4.83
N SER A 282 -12.32 -12.19 4.05
CA SER A 282 -12.23 -12.58 2.65
C SER A 282 -11.49 -11.52 1.82
N TRP A 283 -11.81 -10.24 2.03
CA TRP A 283 -11.11 -9.13 1.36
C TRP A 283 -9.61 -9.15 1.69
N HIS A 284 -9.24 -9.29 2.98
CA HIS A 284 -7.85 -9.31 3.41
C HIS A 284 -7.08 -10.49 2.78
N ARG A 285 -7.68 -11.69 2.77
CA ARG A 285 -7.05 -12.86 2.13
C ARG A 285 -6.84 -12.67 0.65
N LYS A 286 -7.77 -12.00 -0.03
CA LYS A 286 -7.71 -11.78 -1.49
C LYS A 286 -6.74 -10.65 -1.88
N GLU A 287 -6.73 -9.55 -1.12
CA GLU A 287 -6.10 -8.30 -1.53
C GLU A 287 -4.77 -8.02 -0.81
N VAL A 288 -4.52 -8.68 0.34
CA VAL A 288 -3.34 -8.39 1.18
C VAL A 288 -2.51 -9.63 1.45
N PHE A 289 -3.14 -10.73 1.92
CA PHE A 289 -2.42 -11.93 2.34
C PHE A 289 -1.56 -12.54 1.21
N ARG A 290 -0.37 -13.04 1.57
CA ARG A 290 0.60 -13.67 0.66
C ARG A 290 0.45 -15.21 0.70
N PRO A 291 -0.35 -15.81 -0.22
CA PRO A 291 -0.58 -17.24 -0.22
C PRO A 291 0.66 -18.02 -0.71
N PRO A 292 0.74 -19.36 -0.47
CA PRO A 292 -0.18 -20.14 0.33
C PRO A 292 0.06 -19.96 1.83
N PRO A 293 -0.95 -20.26 2.67
CA PRO A 293 -0.72 -20.40 4.11
C PRO A 293 0.15 -21.63 4.38
N ARG A 294 0.90 -21.61 5.48
CA ARG A 294 1.64 -22.79 5.97
C ARG A 294 0.67 -23.85 6.46
N ASP A 295 0.98 -25.08 6.14
CA ASP A 295 0.37 -26.23 6.79
C ASP A 295 0.76 -26.25 8.30
N ARG A 296 -0.08 -26.88 9.11
CA ARG A 296 0.17 -27.03 10.55
C ARG A 296 1.37 -27.92 10.81
#